data_49b9e9ca640358570ac8882d8c57922d
#
_entry.id   49b9e9ca640358570ac8882d8c57922d
#
_cell.length_a   1.000
_cell.length_b   1.000
_cell.length_c   1.000
_cell.angle_alpha   90.00
_cell.angle_beta   90.00
_cell.angle_gamma   90.00
#
_symmetry.space_group_name_H-M   'P 1'
#
loop_
_entity.id
_entity.type
_entity.pdbx_description
1 polymer ?
#
loop_
_entity_poly.entity_id
_entity_poly.type
_entity_poly.pdbx_seq_one_letter_code
_entity_poly.pdbx_strand_id
1 'polypeptide(L)'
;MNPLKVVINSTGELNKKNFEIVVVGTSLGGLQALTVLLADLPQSFPLPVVIVQHRHKSSQNRLTDVLQQQCSLQITEAQDKEEIVPGRVYLAPADYHLLIESPSDEEFSLYENDFTEGGSVAVESIHNSKFPIPYRGTPKFALSTEGPVSYARPSIDVLFESAADAFGEKVIGIILTGANSDGTKGLAKIKAEGGLTFVEEPASALCPAMPASAIANVEVDWILPLSKIALCLVNLLRIKD
;
A
#
# COMPACT_ATOMS: atom_id res chain seq x y z
N MET A 1 -21.43 11.41 17.03
CA MET A 1 -20.62 10.19 17.25
C MET A 1 -21.32 9.06 16.51
N ASN A 2 -20.86 8.76 15.30
CA ASN A 2 -21.39 7.59 14.57
C ASN A 2 -20.51 6.40 14.94
N PRO A 3 -21.09 5.28 15.41
CA PRO A 3 -20.30 4.10 15.75
C PRO A 3 -19.74 3.49 14.45
N LEU A 4 -18.51 3.02 14.57
CA LEU A 4 -17.76 2.19 13.63
C LEU A 4 -18.69 1.33 12.76
N LYS A 5 -18.79 1.64 11.46
CA LYS A 5 -19.40 0.72 10.49
C LYS A 5 -18.42 -0.45 10.28
N VAL A 6 -18.48 -1.42 11.18
CA VAL A 6 -17.91 -2.74 10.92
C VAL A 6 -18.79 -3.40 9.87
N VAL A 7 -18.27 -3.67 8.71
CA VAL A 7 -18.95 -4.50 7.71
C VAL A 7 -18.93 -5.94 8.23
N ILE A 8 -20.00 -6.31 8.93
CA ILE A 8 -20.25 -7.68 9.39
C ILE A 8 -21.07 -8.36 8.30
N ASN A 9 -20.62 -9.52 7.83
CA ASN A 9 -21.42 -10.40 6.98
C ASN A 9 -22.74 -10.80 7.69
N SER A 10 -23.72 -11.23 6.92
CA SER A 10 -25.01 -11.78 7.39
C SER A 10 -24.88 -12.94 8.39
N THR A 11 -23.68 -13.47 8.62
CA THR A 11 -23.36 -14.54 9.59
C THR A 11 -22.61 -14.02 10.83
N GLY A 12 -22.35 -12.71 10.97
CA GLY A 12 -21.66 -12.16 12.15
C GLY A 12 -20.14 -12.45 12.19
N GLU A 13 -19.57 -13.07 11.18
CA GLU A 13 -18.14 -13.31 11.08
C GLU A 13 -17.45 -12.19 10.29
N LEU A 14 -16.38 -11.63 10.84
CA LEU A 14 -15.44 -10.78 10.12
C LEU A 14 -14.86 -11.60 8.95
N ASN A 15 -15.22 -11.24 7.73
CA ASN A 15 -14.59 -11.82 6.54
C ASN A 15 -13.08 -11.63 6.69
N LYS A 16 -12.35 -12.73 6.76
CA LYS A 16 -10.88 -12.74 6.86
C LYS A 16 -10.30 -12.28 5.52
N LYS A 17 -10.39 -10.97 5.20
CA LYS A 17 -9.63 -10.43 4.08
C LYS A 17 -8.16 -10.55 4.42
N ASN A 18 -7.44 -11.23 3.57
CA ASN A 18 -6.00 -11.43 3.74
C ASN A 18 -5.31 -10.28 3.00
N PHE A 19 -5.10 -9.14 3.68
CA PHE A 19 -4.37 -8.03 3.10
C PHE A 19 -2.90 -8.41 2.90
N GLU A 20 -2.29 -7.88 1.84
CA GLU A 20 -0.92 -8.19 1.44
C GLU A 20 -0.03 -6.93 1.36
N ILE A 21 -0.62 -5.73 1.27
CA ILE A 21 0.13 -4.48 1.17
C ILE A 21 -0.63 -3.29 1.74
N VAL A 22 0.11 -2.34 2.31
CA VAL A 22 -0.38 -1.02 2.69
C VAL A 22 0.29 0.03 1.80
N VAL A 23 -0.49 0.88 1.12
CA VAL A 23 0.02 2.02 0.35
C VAL A 23 -0.44 3.33 0.98
N VAL A 24 0.49 4.28 1.14
CA VAL A 24 0.26 5.54 1.85
C VAL A 24 0.63 6.72 0.97
N GLY A 25 -0.29 7.68 0.84
CA GLY A 25 -0.08 8.92 0.12
C GLY A 25 -0.14 10.14 1.04
N THR A 26 0.84 11.05 0.92
CA THR A 26 0.87 12.27 1.70
C THR A 26 1.69 13.38 1.01
N SER A 27 1.50 14.64 1.45
CA SER A 27 2.17 15.79 0.86
C SER A 27 2.57 16.81 1.93
N LEU A 28 1.98 18.00 1.93
CA LEU A 28 2.26 19.04 2.91
C LEU A 28 1.85 18.58 4.32
N GLY A 29 2.79 18.62 5.27
CA GLY A 29 2.60 18.07 6.62
C GLY A 29 2.92 16.57 6.74
N GLY A 30 3.26 15.92 5.63
CA GLY A 30 3.44 14.46 5.56
C GLY A 30 4.55 13.93 6.44
N LEU A 31 5.67 14.64 6.61
CA LEU A 31 6.73 14.17 7.51
C LEU A 31 6.20 13.94 8.93
N GLN A 32 5.45 14.91 9.46
CA GLN A 32 4.85 14.78 10.80
C GLN A 32 3.81 13.65 10.83
N ALA A 33 2.96 13.57 9.80
CA ALA A 33 1.94 12.54 9.73
C ALA A 33 2.54 11.12 9.63
N LEU A 34 3.58 10.94 8.82
CA LEU A 34 4.31 9.68 8.71
C LEU A 34 5.02 9.32 10.02
N THR A 35 5.62 10.29 10.70
CA THR A 35 6.25 10.05 12.01
C THR A 35 5.24 9.48 13.00
N VAL A 36 4.02 10.06 13.09
CA VAL A 36 2.97 9.56 13.98
C VAL A 36 2.49 8.17 13.55
N LEU A 37 2.20 7.99 12.27
CA LEU A 37 1.71 6.70 11.75
C LEU A 37 2.71 5.57 11.98
N LEU A 38 3.98 5.79 11.65
CA LEU A 38 5.01 4.74 11.66
C LEU A 38 5.51 4.43 13.08
N ALA A 39 5.49 5.40 14.00
CA ALA A 39 5.89 5.18 15.40
C ALA A 39 4.98 4.17 16.13
N ASP A 40 3.71 4.12 15.74
CA ASP A 40 2.71 3.24 16.35
C ASP A 40 2.60 1.87 15.67
N LEU A 41 3.41 1.59 14.62
CA LEU A 41 3.48 0.26 14.01
C LEU A 41 4.47 -0.62 14.78
N PRO A 42 4.05 -1.81 15.28
CA PRO A 42 4.95 -2.71 16.00
C PRO A 42 5.97 -3.37 15.08
N GLN A 43 7.08 -3.83 15.63
CA GLN A 43 8.11 -4.57 14.87
C GLN A 43 7.56 -5.85 14.21
N SER A 44 6.49 -6.40 14.78
CA SER A 44 5.79 -7.59 14.26
C SER A 44 4.77 -7.27 13.14
N PHE A 45 4.73 -6.01 12.63
CA PHE A 45 3.79 -5.63 11.57
C PHE A 45 4.06 -6.44 10.30
N PRO A 46 3.08 -7.23 9.81
CA PRO A 46 3.36 -8.29 8.83
C PRO A 46 3.37 -7.83 7.38
N LEU A 47 2.84 -6.64 7.08
CA LEU A 47 2.69 -6.19 5.70
C LEU A 47 3.81 -5.24 5.29
N PRO A 48 4.18 -5.19 4.00
CA PRO A 48 4.96 -4.09 3.45
C PRO A 48 4.13 -2.82 3.47
N VAL A 49 4.76 -1.68 3.80
CA VAL A 49 4.18 -0.34 3.75
C VAL A 49 4.90 0.47 2.71
N VAL A 50 4.22 0.87 1.64
CA VAL A 50 4.80 1.62 0.52
C VAL A 50 4.25 3.04 0.52
N ILE A 51 5.14 4.03 0.52
CA ILE A 51 4.79 5.42 0.79
C ILE A 51 5.20 6.33 -0.36
N VAL A 52 4.28 7.13 -0.85
CA VAL A 52 4.58 8.33 -1.63
C VAL A 52 4.41 9.55 -0.73
N GLN A 53 5.51 10.24 -0.48
CA GLN A 53 5.56 11.58 0.10
C GLN A 53 5.96 12.56 -1.00
N HIS A 54 5.09 13.52 -1.34
CA HIS A 54 5.47 14.59 -2.27
C HIS A 54 6.64 15.38 -1.72
N ARG A 55 7.72 15.40 -2.46
CA ARG A 55 8.92 16.14 -2.11
C ARG A 55 9.57 16.74 -3.35
N HIS A 56 10.27 17.84 -3.16
CA HIS A 56 10.99 18.49 -4.25
C HIS A 56 12.24 17.66 -4.62
N LYS A 57 12.60 17.64 -5.90
CA LYS A 57 13.77 16.96 -6.46
C LYS A 57 15.07 17.26 -5.71
N SER A 58 15.24 18.50 -5.21
CA SER A 58 16.42 18.92 -4.45
C SER A 58 16.36 18.55 -2.96
N SER A 59 15.30 17.89 -2.49
CA SER A 59 15.24 17.44 -1.10
C SER A 59 16.28 16.36 -0.86
N GLN A 60 17.25 16.65 0.00
CA GLN A 60 18.28 15.67 0.39
C GLN A 60 17.60 14.44 1.02
N ASN A 61 18.20 13.26 0.82
CA ASN A 61 17.71 11.93 1.26
C ASN A 61 17.68 11.74 2.79
N ARG A 62 17.25 12.76 3.55
CA ARG A 62 17.15 12.69 5.01
C ARG A 62 15.80 12.17 5.50
N LEU A 63 14.82 12.03 4.60
CA LEU A 63 13.48 11.60 5.00
C LEU A 63 13.51 10.19 5.62
N THR A 64 14.21 9.29 4.98
CA THR A 64 14.42 7.92 5.47
C THR A 64 15.07 7.92 6.85
N ASP A 65 16.15 8.68 7.04
CA ASP A 65 16.89 8.74 8.32
C ASP A 65 16.02 9.31 9.44
N VAL A 66 15.25 10.37 9.15
CA VAL A 66 14.38 11.01 10.14
C VAL A 66 13.25 10.07 10.56
N LEU A 67 12.60 9.41 9.61
CA LEU A 67 11.51 8.48 9.90
C LEU A 67 12.03 7.22 10.61
N GLN A 68 13.23 6.73 10.25
CA GLN A 68 13.82 5.54 10.89
C GLN A 68 14.06 5.73 12.39
N GLN A 69 14.32 6.95 12.86
CA GLN A 69 14.50 7.23 14.30
C GLN A 69 13.25 6.96 15.13
N GLN A 70 12.08 6.96 14.53
CA GLN A 70 10.80 6.81 15.21
C GLN A 70 10.05 5.53 14.83
N CYS A 71 10.59 4.73 13.90
CA CYS A 71 9.92 3.54 13.38
C CYS A 71 10.69 2.27 13.77
N SER A 72 9.97 1.26 14.27
CA SER A 72 10.54 -0.05 14.61
C SER A 72 10.82 -0.92 13.38
N LEU A 73 10.15 -0.62 12.24
CA LEU A 73 10.36 -1.32 10.99
C LEU A 73 11.54 -0.72 10.22
N GLN A 74 12.20 -1.53 9.41
CA GLN A 74 13.26 -1.04 8.51
C GLN A 74 12.64 -0.15 7.42
N ILE A 75 13.18 1.07 7.25
CA ILE A 75 12.77 2.02 6.22
C ILE A 75 13.86 2.14 5.15
N THR A 76 13.47 1.99 3.87
CA THR A 76 14.38 2.16 2.73
C THR A 76 13.71 2.98 1.62
N GLU A 77 14.49 3.59 0.72
CA GLU A 77 13.95 4.04 -0.58
C GLU A 77 13.85 2.82 -1.50
N ALA A 78 12.70 2.70 -2.18
CA ALA A 78 12.45 1.64 -3.14
C ALA A 78 13.42 1.73 -4.33
N GLN A 79 13.94 0.60 -4.77
CA GLN A 79 14.82 0.49 -5.94
C GLN A 79 14.08 -0.16 -7.11
N ASP A 80 14.49 0.15 -8.32
CA ASP A 80 13.93 -0.48 -9.51
C ASP A 80 14.17 -2.00 -9.49
N LYS A 81 13.10 -2.76 -9.78
CA LYS A 81 13.09 -4.23 -9.75
C LYS A 81 13.37 -4.88 -8.38
N GLU A 82 13.37 -4.11 -7.30
CA GLU A 82 13.46 -4.65 -5.95
C GLU A 82 12.17 -5.43 -5.59
N GLU A 83 12.33 -6.59 -4.97
CA GLU A 83 11.22 -7.38 -4.44
C GLU A 83 10.57 -6.72 -3.22
N ILE A 84 9.24 -6.75 -3.16
CA ILE A 84 8.47 -6.19 -2.06
C ILE A 84 8.41 -7.19 -0.91
N VAL A 85 9.11 -6.90 0.18
CA VAL A 85 9.25 -7.81 1.33
C VAL A 85 8.33 -7.39 2.49
N PRO A 86 7.58 -8.31 3.09
CA PRO A 86 6.77 -8.04 4.29
C PRO A 86 7.58 -7.45 5.45
N GLY A 87 6.94 -6.66 6.31
CA GLY A 87 7.56 -6.09 7.51
C GLY A 87 8.58 -4.97 7.23
N ARG A 88 8.54 -4.36 6.05
CA ARG A 88 9.38 -3.23 5.66
C ARG A 88 8.56 -2.02 5.24
N VAL A 89 9.15 -0.85 5.37
CA VAL A 89 8.63 0.42 4.88
C VAL A 89 9.48 0.89 3.71
N TYR A 90 8.83 1.20 2.60
CA TYR A 90 9.47 1.68 1.38
C TYR A 90 8.99 3.09 1.06
N LEU A 91 9.92 3.98 0.77
CA LEU A 91 9.64 5.34 0.31
C LEU A 91 9.89 5.45 -1.19
N ALA A 92 8.97 6.10 -1.90
CA ALA A 92 9.22 6.45 -3.28
C ALA A 92 10.42 7.40 -3.40
N PRO A 93 11.41 7.11 -4.27
CA PRO A 93 12.52 8.03 -4.51
C PRO A 93 12.04 9.34 -5.14
N ALA A 94 12.74 10.43 -4.86
CA ALA A 94 12.42 11.71 -5.46
C ALA A 94 12.63 11.68 -6.98
N ASP A 95 11.76 12.39 -7.71
CA ASP A 95 11.84 12.54 -9.18
C ASP A 95 11.59 11.25 -9.99
N TYR A 96 11.05 10.20 -9.37
CA TYR A 96 10.54 8.99 -10.02
C TYR A 96 9.11 8.71 -9.61
N HIS A 97 8.29 8.22 -10.52
CA HIS A 97 7.08 7.51 -10.13
C HIS A 97 7.46 6.13 -9.63
N LEU A 98 6.84 5.71 -8.52
CA LEU A 98 6.96 4.36 -7.99
C LEU A 98 5.72 3.57 -8.36
N LEU A 99 5.92 2.46 -9.05
CA LEU A 99 4.87 1.52 -9.45
C LEU A 99 5.14 0.15 -8.83
N ILE A 100 4.10 -0.66 -8.80
CA ILE A 100 4.17 -2.07 -8.43
C ILE A 100 3.88 -2.90 -9.67
N GLU A 101 4.79 -3.79 -10.01
CA GLU A 101 4.63 -4.76 -11.07
C GLU A 101 4.27 -6.13 -10.49
N SER A 102 3.20 -6.71 -11.04
CA SER A 102 2.92 -8.14 -10.82
C SER A 102 3.96 -8.97 -11.57
N PRO A 103 4.28 -10.18 -11.10
CA PRO A 103 5.06 -11.12 -11.86
C PRO A 103 4.42 -11.35 -13.24
N SER A 104 5.22 -11.31 -14.30
CA SER A 104 4.73 -11.56 -15.66
C SER A 104 4.41 -13.04 -15.88
N ASP A 105 3.44 -13.32 -16.78
CA ASP A 105 3.14 -14.70 -17.19
C ASP A 105 4.36 -15.40 -17.84
N GLU A 106 5.32 -14.65 -18.36
CA GLU A 106 6.58 -15.18 -18.89
C GLU A 106 7.51 -15.68 -17.76
N GLU A 107 7.59 -15.02 -16.62
CA GLU A 107 8.30 -15.55 -15.44
C GLU A 107 7.63 -16.84 -14.96
N PHE A 108 6.31 -16.94 -15.05
CA PHE A 108 5.57 -18.15 -14.69
C PHE A 108 5.93 -19.35 -15.61
N SER A 109 6.09 -19.13 -16.89
CA SER A 109 6.42 -20.19 -17.87
C SER A 109 7.85 -20.73 -17.70
N LEU A 110 8.78 -19.95 -17.20
CA LEU A 110 10.15 -20.41 -16.91
C LEU A 110 10.20 -21.40 -15.74
N TYR A 111 9.35 -21.20 -14.73
CA TYR A 111 9.27 -22.13 -13.59
C TYR A 111 8.49 -23.40 -13.91
N GLU A 112 7.51 -23.38 -14.83
CA GLU A 112 6.85 -24.61 -15.29
C GLU A 112 7.81 -25.53 -16.05
N ASN A 113 8.76 -24.98 -16.80
CA ASN A 113 9.74 -25.76 -17.56
C ASN A 113 10.78 -26.48 -16.65
N ASP A 114 11.15 -25.89 -15.51
CA ASP A 114 12.06 -26.53 -14.56
C ASP A 114 11.45 -27.76 -13.84
N PHE A 115 10.10 -27.81 -13.74
CA PHE A 115 9.40 -28.96 -13.14
C PHE A 115 9.08 -30.08 -14.13
N THR A 116 9.21 -29.84 -15.45
CA THR A 116 8.85 -30.83 -16.47
C THR A 116 10.01 -31.70 -16.94
N GLU A 117 11.26 -31.42 -16.58
CA GLU A 117 12.41 -32.27 -16.94
C GLU A 117 12.56 -33.54 -16.11
N GLY A 118 11.66 -33.83 -15.14
CA GLY A 118 11.76 -34.96 -14.21
C GLY A 118 10.55 -35.87 -14.07
N GLY A 119 9.52 -35.80 -14.92
CA GLY A 119 8.41 -36.75 -14.81
C GLY A 119 7.07 -36.17 -15.28
N SER A 120 6.43 -36.84 -16.23
CA SER A 120 5.12 -36.53 -16.79
C SER A 120 4.04 -36.49 -15.70
N VAL A 121 3.72 -35.32 -15.17
CA VAL A 121 2.51 -35.09 -14.39
C VAL A 121 1.53 -34.34 -15.30
N ALA A 122 0.40 -34.95 -15.59
CA ALA A 122 -0.59 -34.41 -16.50
C ALA A 122 -1.16 -33.08 -15.96
N VAL A 123 -1.19 -32.08 -16.81
CA VAL A 123 -1.69 -30.71 -16.54
C VAL A 123 -3.14 -30.66 -16.03
N GLU A 124 -3.93 -31.70 -16.24
CA GLU A 124 -5.32 -31.81 -15.78
C GLU A 124 -5.48 -31.96 -14.26
N SER A 125 -4.42 -32.30 -13.52
CA SER A 125 -4.48 -32.52 -12.07
C SER A 125 -4.30 -31.25 -11.22
N ILE A 126 -3.90 -30.14 -11.83
CA ILE A 126 -3.53 -28.90 -11.11
C ILE A 126 -4.77 -28.11 -10.67
N HIS A 127 -5.90 -28.24 -11.37
CA HIS A 127 -7.14 -27.54 -11.05
C HIS A 127 -7.88 -28.06 -9.81
N ASN A 128 -7.48 -29.17 -9.23
CA ASN A 128 -8.16 -29.82 -8.09
C ASN A 128 -7.24 -30.14 -6.90
N SER A 129 -6.00 -29.66 -6.89
CA SER A 129 -5.09 -29.93 -5.76
C SER A 129 -5.41 -29.04 -4.56
N LYS A 130 -5.59 -29.67 -3.39
CA LYS A 130 -5.66 -29.03 -2.06
C LYS A 130 -4.34 -28.36 -1.63
N PHE A 131 -3.37 -28.25 -2.51
CA PHE A 131 -2.11 -27.58 -2.26
C PHE A 131 -2.21 -26.16 -2.83
N PRO A 132 -1.77 -25.12 -2.08
CA PRO A 132 -1.70 -23.78 -2.63
C PRO A 132 -0.81 -23.83 -3.87
N ILE A 133 -1.27 -23.21 -4.98
CA ILE A 133 -0.50 -23.09 -6.21
C ILE A 133 0.83 -22.45 -5.82
N PRO A 134 1.98 -23.14 -6.00
CA PRO A 134 3.25 -22.57 -5.59
C PRO A 134 3.62 -21.43 -6.52
N TYR A 135 3.86 -20.28 -5.92
CA TYR A 135 4.67 -19.20 -6.44
C TYR A 135 4.10 -18.46 -7.67
N ARG A 136 3.12 -17.57 -7.45
CA ARG A 136 3.17 -16.30 -8.19
C ARG A 136 4.46 -15.61 -7.75
N GLY A 137 5.36 -15.28 -8.69
CA GLY A 137 6.60 -14.58 -8.38
C GLY A 137 6.34 -13.38 -7.46
N THR A 138 7.34 -12.95 -6.70
CA THR A 138 7.21 -11.85 -5.75
C THR A 138 6.98 -10.55 -6.52
N PRO A 139 5.93 -9.74 -6.19
CA PRO A 139 5.75 -8.41 -6.78
C PRO A 139 6.99 -7.56 -6.59
N LYS A 140 7.34 -6.76 -7.62
CA LYS A 140 8.54 -5.92 -7.63
C LYS A 140 8.17 -4.45 -7.82
N PHE A 141 9.06 -3.57 -7.44
CA PHE A 141 8.94 -2.16 -7.78
C PHE A 141 9.40 -1.88 -9.19
N ALA A 142 8.75 -0.90 -9.83
CA ALA A 142 9.26 -0.25 -11.04
C ALA A 142 9.37 1.24 -10.81
N LEU A 143 10.44 1.84 -11.29
CA LEU A 143 10.67 3.27 -11.28
C LEU A 143 10.48 3.85 -12.68
N SER A 144 9.62 4.87 -12.81
CA SER A 144 9.38 5.57 -14.07
C SER A 144 9.80 7.04 -14.00
N THR A 145 10.39 7.51 -15.10
CA THR A 145 10.75 8.92 -15.32
C THR A 145 9.73 9.66 -16.18
N GLU A 146 8.56 9.09 -16.42
CA GLU A 146 7.47 9.75 -17.13
C GLU A 146 7.11 11.10 -16.53
N GLY A 147 6.42 11.94 -17.30
CA GLY A 147 6.03 13.28 -16.88
C GLY A 147 5.23 13.29 -15.58
N PRO A 148 5.23 14.41 -14.84
CA PRO A 148 4.46 14.52 -13.60
C PRO A 148 2.97 14.24 -13.81
N VAL A 149 2.38 13.43 -12.94
CA VAL A 149 0.93 13.18 -12.86
C VAL A 149 0.38 14.04 -11.74
N SER A 150 -0.73 14.75 -11.99
CA SER A 150 -1.32 15.70 -11.02
C SER A 150 -0.28 16.70 -10.46
N TYR A 151 0.66 17.15 -11.32
CA TYR A 151 1.79 18.04 -11.00
C TYR A 151 2.80 17.45 -10.00
N ALA A 152 2.77 16.15 -9.74
CA ALA A 152 3.66 15.47 -8.81
C ALA A 152 4.46 14.34 -9.47
N ARG A 153 5.73 14.20 -9.06
CA ARG A 153 6.59 13.05 -9.31
C ARG A 153 7.54 12.88 -8.11
N PRO A 154 7.34 11.84 -7.28
CA PRO A 154 6.34 10.75 -7.39
C PRO A 154 4.90 11.20 -7.28
N SER A 155 3.95 10.47 -7.93
CA SER A 155 2.52 10.65 -7.79
C SER A 155 1.91 9.53 -6.93
N ILE A 156 0.98 9.88 -6.07
CA ILE A 156 0.23 8.96 -5.22
C ILE A 156 -0.73 8.13 -6.07
N ASP A 157 -1.41 8.76 -7.05
CA ASP A 157 -2.33 8.06 -7.95
C ASP A 157 -1.61 6.91 -8.67
N VAL A 158 -0.40 7.14 -9.19
CA VAL A 158 0.39 6.11 -9.90
C VAL A 158 0.70 4.91 -9.02
N LEU A 159 1.15 5.13 -7.77
CA LEU A 159 1.38 4.04 -6.83
C LEU A 159 0.09 3.29 -6.51
N PHE A 160 -0.98 3.99 -6.21
CA PHE A 160 -2.23 3.39 -5.77
C PHE A 160 -2.90 2.59 -6.90
N GLU A 161 -2.89 3.12 -8.12
CA GLU A 161 -3.43 2.45 -9.30
C GLU A 161 -2.67 1.16 -9.60
N SER A 162 -1.33 1.19 -9.59
CA SER A 162 -0.50 0.00 -9.81
C SER A 162 -0.62 -1.03 -8.67
N ALA A 163 -0.78 -0.58 -7.42
CA ALA A 163 -1.05 -1.47 -6.29
C ALA A 163 -2.40 -2.17 -6.42
N ALA A 164 -3.45 -1.43 -6.84
CA ALA A 164 -4.77 -2.01 -7.10
C ALA A 164 -4.74 -3.06 -8.20
N ASP A 165 -4.00 -2.80 -9.30
CA ASP A 165 -3.82 -3.76 -10.39
C ASP A 165 -3.06 -5.03 -9.94
N ALA A 166 -2.03 -4.87 -9.10
CA ALA A 166 -1.19 -5.97 -8.67
C ALA A 166 -1.84 -6.86 -7.59
N PHE A 167 -2.58 -6.27 -6.64
CA PHE A 167 -3.06 -6.95 -5.44
C PHE A 167 -4.58 -7.01 -5.30
N GLY A 168 -5.34 -6.24 -6.11
CA GLY A 168 -6.81 -6.23 -6.08
C GLY A 168 -7.36 -5.91 -4.68
N GLU A 169 -8.26 -6.75 -4.19
CA GLU A 169 -8.92 -6.58 -2.88
C GLU A 169 -8.00 -6.67 -1.66
N LYS A 170 -6.72 -7.03 -1.85
CA LYS A 170 -5.75 -7.22 -0.77
C LYS A 170 -4.97 -5.96 -0.42
N VAL A 171 -5.30 -4.82 -1.05
CA VAL A 171 -4.67 -3.51 -0.80
C VAL A 171 -5.37 -2.78 0.33
N ILE A 172 -4.57 -2.14 1.21
CA ILE A 172 -5.03 -1.09 2.11
C ILE A 172 -4.45 0.23 1.59
N GLY A 173 -5.31 1.16 1.15
CA GLY A 173 -4.93 2.51 0.71
C GLY A 173 -5.18 3.55 1.80
N ILE A 174 -4.20 4.42 2.06
CA ILE A 174 -4.26 5.45 3.10
C ILE A 174 -3.91 6.81 2.50
N ILE A 175 -4.81 7.79 2.62
CA ILE A 175 -4.54 9.19 2.31
C ILE A 175 -4.41 9.99 3.60
N LEU A 176 -3.28 10.69 3.73
CA LEU A 176 -2.98 11.59 4.83
C LEU A 176 -3.00 13.06 4.35
N THR A 177 -2.56 13.95 5.22
CA THR A 177 -2.44 15.40 4.99
C THR A 177 -1.75 15.74 3.65
N GLY A 178 -2.25 16.76 2.96
CA GLY A 178 -1.67 17.26 1.71
C GLY A 178 -2.47 18.40 1.09
N ALA A 179 -1.83 19.18 0.20
CA ALA A 179 -2.37 20.42 -0.35
C ALA A 179 -3.01 20.29 -1.76
N ASN A 180 -3.08 19.10 -2.33
CA ASN A 180 -3.65 18.82 -3.65
C ASN A 180 -4.66 17.66 -3.58
N SER A 181 -5.06 17.12 -4.73
CA SER A 181 -6.00 15.99 -4.84
C SER A 181 -5.36 14.70 -5.36
N ASP A 182 -4.02 14.65 -5.45
CA ASP A 182 -3.32 13.44 -5.89
C ASP A 182 -3.57 12.28 -4.90
N GLY A 183 -3.76 11.08 -5.43
CA GLY A 183 -4.15 9.90 -4.68
C GLY A 183 -5.68 9.66 -4.61
N THR A 184 -6.50 10.66 -4.97
CA THR A 184 -7.97 10.49 -4.96
C THR A 184 -8.43 9.46 -5.99
N LYS A 185 -7.87 9.47 -7.20
CA LYS A 185 -8.21 8.50 -8.26
C LYS A 185 -7.70 7.10 -7.93
N GLY A 186 -6.47 7.02 -7.47
CA GLY A 186 -5.88 5.75 -7.06
C GLY A 186 -6.62 5.13 -5.87
N LEU A 187 -7.05 5.93 -4.88
CA LEU A 187 -7.88 5.45 -3.78
C LEU A 187 -9.25 4.94 -4.27
N ALA A 188 -9.86 5.63 -5.24
CA ALA A 188 -11.11 5.20 -5.87
C ALA A 188 -10.94 3.84 -6.58
N LYS A 189 -9.79 3.63 -7.26
CA LYS A 189 -9.47 2.36 -7.91
C LYS A 189 -9.26 1.24 -6.87
N ILE A 190 -8.51 1.47 -5.79
CA ILE A 190 -8.38 0.52 -4.68
C ILE A 190 -9.77 0.12 -4.15
N LYS A 191 -10.67 1.08 -3.96
CA LYS A 191 -12.03 0.82 -3.51
C LYS A 191 -12.83 -0.01 -4.52
N ALA A 192 -12.72 0.30 -5.80
CA ALA A 192 -13.42 -0.41 -6.88
C ALA A 192 -12.96 -1.88 -6.99
N GLU A 193 -11.66 -2.16 -6.78
CA GLU A 193 -11.10 -3.51 -6.75
C GLU A 193 -11.39 -4.25 -5.42
N GLY A 194 -12.15 -3.64 -4.51
CA GLY A 194 -12.55 -4.26 -3.25
C GLY A 194 -11.51 -4.11 -2.12
N GLY A 195 -10.44 -3.35 -2.33
CA GLY A 195 -9.47 -3.01 -1.29
C GLY A 195 -10.09 -2.16 -0.17
N LEU A 196 -9.33 -1.92 0.88
CA LEU A 196 -9.77 -1.15 2.04
C LEU A 196 -9.17 0.26 2.00
N THR A 197 -9.98 1.27 2.31
CA THR A 197 -9.60 2.67 2.19
C THR A 197 -9.66 3.42 3.51
N PHE A 198 -8.57 4.10 3.83
CA PHE A 198 -8.45 4.98 5.00
C PHE A 198 -8.15 6.41 4.55
N VAL A 199 -8.74 7.36 5.21
CA VAL A 199 -8.43 8.78 5.05
C VAL A 199 -8.25 9.43 6.42
N GLU A 200 -7.21 10.25 6.57
CA GLU A 200 -7.05 11.08 7.75
C GLU A 200 -8.23 12.03 7.88
N GLU A 201 -8.81 12.13 9.08
CA GLU A 201 -9.88 13.08 9.36
C GLU A 201 -9.39 14.52 9.07
N PRO A 202 -10.08 15.29 8.21
CA PRO A 202 -9.64 16.64 7.82
C PRO A 202 -9.37 17.57 9.01
N ALA A 203 -10.07 17.38 10.14
CA ALA A 203 -9.87 18.17 11.34
C ALA A 203 -8.54 17.89 12.05
N SER A 204 -7.91 16.73 11.83
CA SER A 204 -6.60 16.37 12.38
C SER A 204 -5.44 16.66 11.41
N ALA A 205 -5.74 16.85 10.13
CA ALA A 205 -4.73 17.06 9.10
C ALA A 205 -4.14 18.47 9.14
N LEU A 206 -2.81 18.59 9.03
CA LEU A 206 -2.14 19.90 8.89
C LEU A 206 -2.64 20.64 7.64
N CYS A 207 -2.85 19.94 6.56
CA CYS A 207 -3.45 20.46 5.34
C CYS A 207 -4.59 19.52 4.90
N PRO A 208 -5.86 19.92 5.11
CA PRO A 208 -7.02 19.04 4.92
C PRO A 208 -7.44 18.85 3.44
N ALA A 209 -6.82 19.54 2.47
CA ALA A 209 -7.28 19.55 1.09
C ALA A 209 -7.26 18.15 0.44
N MET A 210 -6.18 17.38 0.63
CA MET A 210 -6.06 16.02 0.11
C MET A 210 -7.03 15.03 0.79
N PRO A 211 -7.14 14.96 2.11
CA PRO A 211 -8.17 14.19 2.78
C PRO A 211 -9.59 14.56 2.35
N ALA A 212 -9.90 15.86 2.30
CA ALA A 212 -11.22 16.35 1.88
C ALA A 212 -11.56 15.97 0.44
N SER A 213 -10.58 16.05 -0.49
CA SER A 213 -10.77 15.60 -1.87
C SER A 213 -11.08 14.12 -1.95
N ALA A 214 -10.35 13.28 -1.22
CA ALA A 214 -10.59 11.85 -1.18
C ALA A 214 -11.99 11.52 -0.64
N ILE A 215 -12.40 12.13 0.47
CA ILE A 215 -13.72 11.92 1.08
C ILE A 215 -14.87 12.37 0.17
N ALA A 216 -14.67 13.46 -0.59
CA ALA A 216 -15.69 13.98 -1.48
C ALA A 216 -15.92 13.11 -2.74
N ASN A 217 -14.94 12.30 -3.14
CA ASN A 217 -14.96 11.57 -4.41
C ASN A 217 -14.94 10.05 -4.26
N VAL A 218 -14.68 9.52 -3.07
CA VAL A 218 -14.56 8.07 -2.81
C VAL A 218 -15.45 7.69 -1.63
N GLU A 219 -16.16 6.57 -1.74
CA GLU A 219 -16.83 5.96 -0.58
C GLU A 219 -15.78 5.31 0.34
N VAL A 220 -15.18 6.16 1.20
CA VAL A 220 -14.09 5.77 2.09
C VAL A 220 -14.61 4.86 3.21
N ASP A 221 -13.90 3.77 3.50
CA ASP A 221 -14.29 2.84 4.57
C ASP A 221 -14.04 3.42 5.97
N TRP A 222 -12.90 4.11 6.13
CA TRP A 222 -12.48 4.65 7.42
C TRP A 222 -11.98 6.08 7.32
N ILE A 223 -12.62 6.99 8.04
CA ILE A 223 -12.17 8.37 8.23
C ILE A 223 -11.81 8.50 9.71
N LEU A 224 -10.50 8.64 10.00
CA LEU A 224 -9.98 8.57 11.36
C LEU A 224 -9.00 9.72 11.64
N PRO A 225 -8.97 10.22 12.89
CA PRO A 225 -7.85 11.06 13.32
C PRO A 225 -6.52 10.34 13.11
N LEU A 226 -5.47 11.08 12.72
CA LEU A 226 -4.14 10.53 12.43
C LEU A 226 -3.66 9.53 13.50
N SER A 227 -3.78 9.88 14.78
CA SER A 227 -3.36 9.05 15.92
C SER A 227 -4.14 7.74 16.10
N LYS A 228 -5.17 7.49 15.29
CA LYS A 228 -5.99 6.28 15.38
C LYS A 228 -5.79 5.33 14.21
N ILE A 229 -5.10 5.76 13.15
CA ILE A 229 -4.94 4.96 11.93
C ILE A 229 -4.08 3.73 12.19
N ALA A 230 -2.89 3.89 12.77
CA ALA A 230 -2.00 2.75 13.07
C ALA A 230 -2.66 1.75 14.03
N LEU A 231 -3.28 2.21 15.10
CA LEU A 231 -3.99 1.34 16.04
C LEU A 231 -5.12 0.56 15.34
N CYS A 232 -5.84 1.19 14.41
CA CYS A 232 -6.89 0.53 13.64
C CYS A 232 -6.30 -0.56 12.73
N LEU A 233 -5.16 -0.30 12.06
CA LEU A 233 -4.44 -1.29 11.24
C LEU A 233 -3.98 -2.49 12.06
N VAL A 234 -3.35 -2.26 13.22
CA VAL A 234 -2.87 -3.30 14.14
C VAL A 234 -4.02 -4.20 14.59
N ASN A 235 -5.15 -3.60 14.98
CA ASN A 235 -6.34 -4.33 15.39
C ASN A 235 -6.98 -5.12 14.23
N LEU A 236 -7.04 -4.52 13.02
CA LEU A 236 -7.58 -5.15 11.82
C LEU A 236 -6.79 -6.42 11.46
N LEU A 237 -5.46 -6.33 11.53
CA LEU A 237 -4.55 -7.45 11.23
C LEU A 237 -4.39 -8.43 12.40
N ARG A 238 -5.02 -8.15 13.56
CA ARG A 238 -4.95 -8.96 14.79
C ARG A 238 -3.51 -9.23 15.24
N ILE A 239 -2.66 -8.25 15.09
CA ILE A 239 -1.27 -8.34 15.53
C ILE A 239 -1.29 -8.37 17.06
N LYS A 240 -0.63 -9.38 17.65
CA LYS A 240 -0.39 -9.47 19.09
C LYS A 240 1.01 -8.96 19.35
N ASP A 241 1.13 -8.06 20.31
CA ASP A 241 2.43 -7.64 20.85
C ASP A 241 3.18 -8.79 21.51
#